data_b227244bd801500bb3bfffd700340500
#
_entry.id   b227244bd801500bb3bfffd700340500
#
_cell.length_a   1.000
_cell.length_b   1.000
_cell.length_c   1.000
_cell.angle_alpha   90.00
_cell.angle_beta   90.00
_cell.angle_gamma   90.00
#
_symmetry.space_group_name_H-M   'P 1'
#
loop_
_entity.id
_entity.type
_entity.pdbx_description
1 polymer ?
#
loop_
_entity_poly.entity_id
_entity_poly.type
_entity_poly.pdbx_seq_one_letter_code
_entity_poly.pdbx_strand_id
1 'polypeptide(L)'
;MIVFKCYMKILRQNVTLVIIYLGIFFSVALVMQMAAGKSEDSLYANTSIDIGVVKEDQGVLAQGFVDYLNTIHNVIPMKNNPEVLQENLFYRNVEYIVQIPDDFYEACIQGSQPLKVTKVPGSYSSYYVDQQISSYISTIRTYVAAGFSQEEAVQAVKTEVHEPVTKVSSVSASSDLVPYTYYFRYIPYLFLGALCYLSLIHISE
;
A
#
# COMPACT_ATOMS: atom_id res chain seq x y z
N MET A 1 -11.17 -45.69 18.14
CA MET A 1 -12.05 -45.19 17.07
C MET A 1 -13.53 -45.03 17.47
N ILE A 2 -13.88 -45.12 18.74
CA ILE A 2 -15.27 -44.98 19.23
C ILE A 2 -15.73 -43.51 19.10
N VAL A 3 -14.89 -42.58 19.49
CA VAL A 3 -15.17 -41.12 19.46
C VAL A 3 -15.55 -40.63 18.05
N PHE A 4 -14.82 -41.07 17.02
CA PHE A 4 -15.12 -40.72 15.63
C PHE A 4 -16.48 -41.23 15.15
N LYS A 5 -16.84 -42.44 15.53
CA LYS A 5 -18.16 -43.01 15.21
C LYS A 5 -19.31 -42.29 15.88
N CYS A 6 -19.14 -41.92 17.15
CA CYS A 6 -20.12 -41.10 17.88
C CYS A 6 -20.28 -39.73 17.23
N TYR A 7 -19.16 -39.06 16.90
CA TYR A 7 -19.17 -37.80 16.19
C TYR A 7 -19.92 -37.84 14.85
N MET A 8 -19.63 -38.84 14.02
CA MET A 8 -20.34 -39.04 12.75
C MET A 8 -21.84 -39.33 12.94
N LYS A 9 -22.22 -39.99 14.02
CA LYS A 9 -23.62 -40.21 14.34
C LYS A 9 -24.34 -38.92 14.70
N ILE A 10 -23.72 -38.08 15.51
CA ILE A 10 -24.26 -36.74 15.89
C ILE A 10 -24.38 -35.85 14.65
N LEU A 11 -23.35 -35.81 13.81
CA LEU A 11 -23.35 -35.06 12.56
C LEU A 11 -24.51 -35.48 11.64
N ARG A 12 -24.76 -36.78 11.53
CA ARG A 12 -25.86 -37.34 10.73
C ARG A 12 -27.24 -36.99 11.29
N GLN A 13 -27.38 -36.94 12.61
CA GLN A 13 -28.65 -36.54 13.24
C GLN A 13 -28.94 -35.04 13.05
N ASN A 14 -27.91 -34.19 12.96
CA ASN A 14 -28.03 -32.75 12.80
C ASN A 14 -27.69 -32.27 11.38
N VAL A 15 -27.84 -33.13 10.36
CA VAL A 15 -27.45 -32.80 9.00
C VAL A 15 -28.17 -31.57 8.45
N THR A 16 -29.41 -31.32 8.85
CA THR A 16 -30.18 -30.13 8.44
C THR A 16 -29.53 -28.86 8.93
N LEU A 17 -29.03 -28.85 10.16
CA LEU A 17 -28.35 -27.71 10.77
C LEU A 17 -27.00 -27.46 10.08
N VAL A 18 -26.26 -28.51 9.75
CA VAL A 18 -25.00 -28.43 8.98
C VAL A 18 -25.24 -27.84 7.58
N ILE A 19 -26.30 -28.27 6.90
CA ILE A 19 -26.65 -27.75 5.57
C ILE A 19 -27.02 -26.27 5.63
N ILE A 20 -27.76 -25.83 6.65
CA ILE A 20 -28.11 -24.41 6.85
C ILE A 20 -26.83 -23.58 7.03
N TYR A 21 -25.90 -23.98 7.91
CA TYR A 21 -24.64 -23.27 8.10
C TYR A 21 -23.78 -23.23 6.84
N LEU A 22 -23.69 -24.34 6.11
CA LEU A 22 -23.00 -24.38 4.82
C LEU A 22 -23.66 -23.45 3.80
N GLY A 23 -24.98 -23.40 3.74
CA GLY A 23 -25.72 -22.50 2.86
C GLY A 23 -25.46 -21.03 3.18
N ILE A 24 -25.48 -20.65 4.45
CA ILE A 24 -25.14 -19.30 4.89
C ILE A 24 -23.69 -18.95 4.54
N PHE A 25 -22.76 -19.88 4.79
CA PHE A 25 -21.35 -19.66 4.47
C PHE A 25 -21.13 -19.43 2.98
N PHE A 26 -21.70 -20.28 2.11
CA PHE A 26 -21.58 -20.13 0.67
C PHE A 26 -22.25 -18.86 0.15
N SER A 27 -23.42 -18.46 0.68
CA SER A 27 -24.07 -17.22 0.27
C SER A 27 -23.28 -15.98 0.66
N VAL A 28 -22.71 -15.94 1.87
CA VAL A 28 -21.83 -14.84 2.28
C VAL A 28 -20.56 -14.80 1.43
N ALA A 29 -19.96 -15.95 1.13
CA ALA A 29 -18.79 -16.03 0.26
C ALA A 29 -19.07 -15.50 -1.15
N LEU A 30 -20.22 -15.85 -1.73
CA LEU A 30 -20.66 -15.37 -3.04
C LEU A 30 -20.92 -13.86 -3.06
N VAL A 31 -21.62 -13.34 -2.06
CA VAL A 31 -21.88 -11.89 -1.95
C VAL A 31 -20.58 -11.10 -1.83
N MET A 32 -19.65 -11.56 -1.00
CA MET A 32 -18.34 -10.92 -0.85
C MET A 32 -17.53 -10.97 -2.13
N GLN A 33 -17.58 -12.07 -2.88
CA GLN A 33 -16.90 -12.17 -4.17
C GLN A 33 -17.49 -11.21 -5.21
N MET A 34 -18.81 -11.11 -5.26
CA MET A 34 -19.47 -10.13 -6.15
C MET A 34 -19.16 -8.68 -5.74
N ALA A 35 -18.99 -8.41 -4.45
CA ALA A 35 -18.58 -7.10 -3.96
C ALA A 35 -17.09 -6.81 -4.22
N ALA A 36 -16.21 -7.80 -4.08
CA ALA A 36 -14.79 -7.68 -4.33
C ALA A 36 -14.46 -7.51 -5.82
N GLY A 37 -15.21 -8.16 -6.72
CA GLY A 37 -15.02 -8.02 -8.17
C GLY A 37 -15.32 -6.63 -8.74
N LYS A 38 -15.83 -5.70 -7.93
CA LYS A 38 -16.01 -4.30 -8.31
C LYS A 38 -14.86 -3.38 -7.86
N SER A 39 -13.86 -3.92 -7.18
CA SER A 39 -12.75 -3.16 -6.58
C SER A 39 -11.44 -3.27 -7.38
N GLU A 40 -11.48 -3.67 -8.66
CA GLU A 40 -10.28 -3.91 -9.46
C GLU A 40 -9.38 -2.68 -9.66
N ASP A 41 -9.92 -1.46 -9.48
CA ASP A 41 -9.12 -0.24 -9.66
C ASP A 41 -8.49 0.31 -8.36
N SER A 42 -8.77 -0.27 -7.19
CA SER A 42 -8.36 0.34 -5.92
C SER A 42 -7.09 -0.25 -5.29
N LEU A 43 -6.58 -1.39 -5.75
CA LEU A 43 -5.38 -2.02 -5.17
C LEU A 43 -4.07 -1.35 -5.60
N TYR A 44 -4.10 -0.51 -6.63
CA TYR A 44 -3.00 0.34 -7.09
C TYR A 44 -3.45 1.76 -7.41
N ALA A 45 -4.57 2.25 -6.85
CA ALA A 45 -4.81 3.67 -6.86
C ALA A 45 -3.62 4.30 -6.13
N ASN A 46 -2.79 5.03 -6.87
CA ASN A 46 -1.80 5.92 -6.29
C ASN A 46 -2.53 6.76 -5.26
N THR A 47 -2.38 6.41 -3.98
CA THR A 47 -2.98 7.20 -2.91
C THR A 47 -2.22 8.51 -2.90
N SER A 48 -2.77 9.50 -3.61
CA SER A 48 -2.23 10.85 -3.57
C SER A 48 -2.33 11.35 -2.15
N ILE A 49 -1.23 11.85 -1.61
CA ILE A 49 -1.17 12.45 -0.29
C ILE A 49 -0.69 13.91 -0.41
N ASP A 50 -0.95 14.69 0.64
CA ASP A 50 -0.48 16.06 0.73
C ASP A 50 0.97 16.07 1.20
N ILE A 51 1.89 16.55 0.33
CA ILE A 51 3.33 16.64 0.59
C ILE A 51 3.74 18.09 0.69
N GLY A 52 4.25 18.50 1.84
CA GLY A 52 4.91 19.80 2.02
C GLY A 52 6.30 19.77 1.39
N VAL A 53 6.60 20.73 0.52
CA VAL A 53 7.94 20.87 -0.09
C VAL A 53 8.55 22.20 0.28
N VAL A 54 9.69 22.15 0.94
CA VAL A 54 10.56 23.29 1.18
C VAL A 54 11.68 23.24 0.15
N LYS A 55 11.65 24.16 -0.82
CA LYS A 55 12.63 24.23 -1.90
C LYS A 55 13.56 25.41 -1.70
N GLU A 56 14.84 25.16 -1.45
CA GLU A 56 15.89 26.17 -1.35
C GLU A 56 16.69 26.27 -2.64
N ASP A 57 16.95 25.16 -3.33
CA ASP A 57 17.59 25.11 -4.64
C ASP A 57 16.66 25.55 -5.79
N GLN A 58 17.19 26.35 -6.72
CA GLN A 58 16.51 26.82 -7.94
C GLN A 58 16.94 26.02 -9.19
N GLY A 59 17.78 24.99 -9.03
CA GLY A 59 18.33 24.19 -10.11
C GLY A 59 17.27 23.37 -10.87
N VAL A 60 17.65 22.94 -12.09
CA VAL A 60 16.77 22.15 -12.97
C VAL A 60 16.37 20.82 -12.32
N LEU A 61 17.30 20.16 -11.63
CA LEU A 61 17.03 18.89 -10.95
C LEU A 61 16.06 19.05 -9.77
N ALA A 62 16.21 20.12 -8.97
CA ALA A 62 15.29 20.42 -7.88
C ALA A 62 13.88 20.73 -8.41
N GLN A 63 13.76 21.47 -9.52
CA GLN A 63 12.48 21.71 -10.17
C GLN A 63 11.90 20.43 -10.74
N GLY A 64 12.71 19.62 -11.43
CA GLY A 64 12.29 18.32 -11.97
C GLY A 64 11.79 17.36 -10.89
N PHE A 65 12.40 17.39 -9.71
CA PHE A 65 11.96 16.60 -8.56
C PHE A 65 10.61 17.07 -8.02
N VAL A 66 10.39 18.37 -7.89
CA VAL A 66 9.10 18.93 -7.48
C VAL A 66 8.01 18.60 -8.50
N ASP A 67 8.30 18.72 -9.80
CA ASP A 67 7.37 18.35 -10.88
C ASP A 67 7.01 16.87 -10.81
N TYR A 68 7.99 15.99 -10.57
CA TYR A 68 7.77 14.56 -10.39
C TYR A 68 6.81 14.27 -9.24
N LEU A 69 7.06 14.87 -8.06
CA LEU A 69 6.17 14.71 -6.91
C LEU A 69 4.76 15.23 -7.20
N ASN A 70 4.64 16.34 -7.91
CA ASN A 70 3.34 16.94 -8.26
C ASN A 70 2.55 16.11 -9.30
N THR A 71 3.21 15.22 -10.04
CA THR A 71 2.52 14.28 -10.95
C THR A 71 1.77 13.19 -10.18
N ILE A 72 2.24 12.82 -8.99
CA ILE A 72 1.74 11.67 -8.23
C ILE A 72 0.97 12.11 -6.99
N HIS A 73 1.38 13.22 -6.37
CA HIS A 73 0.89 13.72 -5.09
C HIS A 73 0.42 15.17 -5.19
N ASN A 74 -0.25 15.64 -4.15
CA ASN A 74 -0.59 17.06 -4.01
C ASN A 74 0.55 17.77 -3.30
N VAL A 75 1.30 18.60 -4.04
CA VAL A 75 2.48 19.30 -3.52
C VAL A 75 2.09 20.68 -3.00
N ILE A 76 2.37 20.93 -1.73
CA ILE A 76 2.12 22.19 -1.04
C ILE A 76 3.48 22.88 -0.78
N PRO A 77 3.78 24.02 -1.45
CA PRO A 77 5.02 24.74 -1.21
C PRO A 77 5.03 25.37 0.19
N MET A 78 6.11 25.15 0.92
CA MET A 78 6.25 25.61 2.30
C MET A 78 7.57 26.39 2.48
N LYS A 79 7.56 27.31 3.43
CA LYS A 79 8.77 28.03 3.85
C LYS A 79 9.53 27.21 4.90
N ASN A 80 10.86 27.35 4.92
CA ASN A 80 11.71 26.71 5.93
C ASN A 80 11.54 27.43 7.30
N ASN A 81 10.40 27.17 7.94
CA ASN A 81 10.12 27.60 9.30
C ASN A 81 9.75 26.38 10.14
N PRO A 82 10.60 25.95 11.10
CA PRO A 82 10.37 24.74 11.88
C PRO A 82 9.02 24.71 12.59
N GLU A 83 8.53 25.82 13.10
CA GLU A 83 7.24 25.90 13.81
C GLU A 83 6.08 25.62 12.86
N VAL A 84 6.09 26.27 11.67
CA VAL A 84 5.06 26.09 10.65
C VAL A 84 5.07 24.66 10.08
N LEU A 85 6.26 24.08 9.87
CA LEU A 85 6.41 22.72 9.38
C LEU A 85 5.86 21.72 10.40
N GLN A 86 6.19 21.91 11.68
CA GLN A 86 5.70 21.05 12.75
C GLN A 86 4.18 21.19 12.93
N GLU A 87 3.63 22.40 12.87
CA GLU A 87 2.20 22.66 12.99
C GLU A 87 1.41 21.97 11.87
N ASN A 88 1.84 22.12 10.61
CA ASN A 88 1.17 21.50 9.48
C ASN A 88 1.20 19.95 9.54
N LEU A 89 2.29 19.38 10.04
CA LEU A 89 2.39 17.94 10.24
C LEU A 89 1.52 17.47 11.41
N PHE A 90 1.46 18.25 12.49
CA PHE A 90 0.66 17.93 13.68
C PHE A 90 -0.83 17.94 13.38
N TYR A 91 -1.33 18.97 12.68
CA TYR A 91 -2.73 19.05 12.26
C TYR A 91 -3.07 18.17 11.05
N ARG A 92 -2.09 17.44 10.51
CA ARG A 92 -2.24 16.59 9.33
C ARG A 92 -2.72 17.35 8.08
N ASN A 93 -2.36 18.62 7.97
CA ASN A 93 -2.51 19.39 6.74
C ASN A 93 -1.58 18.86 5.63
N VAL A 94 -0.44 18.27 6.05
CA VAL A 94 0.47 17.49 5.22
C VAL A 94 0.87 16.22 5.97
N GLU A 95 1.06 15.12 5.25
CA GLU A 95 1.50 13.84 5.83
C GLU A 95 3.02 13.64 5.75
N TYR A 96 3.65 14.34 4.83
CA TYR A 96 5.05 14.19 4.52
C TYR A 96 5.65 15.56 4.16
N ILE A 97 6.85 15.86 4.63
CA ILE A 97 7.56 17.10 4.33
C ILE A 97 8.94 16.75 3.78
N VAL A 98 9.28 17.30 2.62
CA VAL A 98 10.59 17.16 1.98
C VAL A 98 11.28 18.51 2.01
N GLN A 99 12.54 18.54 2.45
CA GLN A 99 13.40 19.71 2.41
C GLN A 99 14.47 19.48 1.34
N ILE A 100 14.44 20.29 0.29
CA ILE A 100 15.41 20.28 -0.81
C ILE A 100 16.46 21.35 -0.48
N PRO A 101 17.72 20.93 -0.18
CA PRO A 101 18.78 21.88 0.16
C PRO A 101 19.17 22.71 -1.06
N ASP A 102 19.88 23.81 -0.85
CA ASP A 102 20.41 24.71 -1.89
C ASP A 102 21.50 24.06 -2.77
N ASP A 103 22.19 23.07 -2.23
CA ASP A 103 23.21 22.24 -2.89
C ASP A 103 22.67 20.87 -3.33
N PHE A 104 21.41 20.77 -3.75
CA PHE A 104 20.73 19.49 -4.03
C PHE A 104 21.50 18.56 -4.97
N TYR A 105 22.11 19.12 -6.03
CA TYR A 105 22.90 18.33 -6.99
C TYR A 105 24.15 17.75 -6.35
N GLU A 106 24.96 18.58 -5.68
CA GLU A 106 26.23 18.18 -5.09
C GLU A 106 26.01 17.24 -3.89
N ALA A 107 25.09 17.59 -3.02
CA ALA A 107 24.86 16.81 -1.80
C ALA A 107 24.10 15.53 -2.06
N CYS A 108 22.96 15.60 -2.76
CA CYS A 108 22.04 14.48 -2.88
C CYS A 108 22.31 13.61 -4.12
N ILE A 109 22.75 14.20 -5.24
CA ILE A 109 22.98 13.44 -6.47
C ILE A 109 24.41 12.93 -6.53
N GLN A 110 25.41 13.79 -6.43
CA GLN A 110 26.81 13.39 -6.44
C GLN A 110 27.28 12.83 -5.08
N GLY A 111 27.00 13.53 -3.99
CA GLY A 111 27.48 13.22 -2.64
C GLY A 111 26.76 12.07 -1.94
N SER A 112 25.66 11.58 -2.49
CA SER A 112 24.84 10.50 -1.90
C SER A 112 24.27 10.82 -0.51
N GLN A 113 24.14 12.09 -0.14
CA GLN A 113 23.47 12.46 1.10
C GLN A 113 21.97 12.19 1.00
N PRO A 114 21.32 11.72 2.07
CA PRO A 114 19.88 11.55 2.07
C PRO A 114 19.19 12.90 2.14
N LEU A 115 18.05 13.04 1.44
CA LEU A 115 17.17 14.19 1.61
C LEU A 115 16.64 14.24 3.04
N LYS A 116 16.55 15.44 3.57
CA LYS A 116 15.94 15.66 4.88
C LYS A 116 14.43 15.59 4.75
N VAL A 117 13.83 14.60 5.41
CA VAL A 117 12.38 14.39 5.39
C VAL A 117 11.82 14.38 6.80
N THR A 118 10.58 14.85 6.94
CA THR A 118 9.81 14.77 8.18
C THR A 118 8.45 14.18 7.83
N LYS A 119 8.03 13.16 8.56
CA LYS A 119 6.81 12.41 8.24
C LYS A 119 6.04 12.03 9.50
N VAL A 120 4.75 11.75 9.32
CA VAL A 120 3.91 11.24 10.40
C VAL A 120 4.36 9.82 10.76
N PRO A 121 4.69 9.54 12.03
CA PRO A 121 5.11 8.22 12.46
C PRO A 121 4.02 7.17 12.22
N GLY A 122 4.40 6.01 11.68
CA GLY A 122 3.49 4.88 11.47
C GLY A 122 2.54 5.00 10.27
N SER A 123 2.69 6.01 9.43
CA SER A 123 1.92 6.16 8.19
C SER A 123 2.47 5.24 7.10
N TYR A 124 1.63 4.36 6.54
CA TYR A 124 2.00 3.52 5.40
C TYR A 124 2.24 4.34 4.12
N SER A 125 1.45 5.39 3.89
CA SER A 125 1.61 6.31 2.77
C SER A 125 3.00 6.98 2.77
N SER A 126 3.52 7.34 3.94
CA SER A 126 4.85 7.92 4.08
C SER A 126 5.98 6.99 3.65
N TYR A 127 5.88 5.68 3.90
CA TYR A 127 6.85 4.70 3.43
C TYR A 127 6.83 4.55 1.92
N TYR A 128 5.65 4.64 1.32
CA TYR A 128 5.52 4.61 -0.13
C TYR A 128 6.19 5.82 -0.78
N VAL A 129 6.02 7.01 -0.22
CA VAL A 129 6.70 8.24 -0.68
C VAL A 129 8.22 8.12 -0.53
N ASP A 130 8.73 7.58 0.59
CA ASP A 130 10.17 7.32 0.77
C ASP A 130 10.73 6.47 -0.37
N GLN A 131 10.02 5.42 -0.76
CA GLN A 131 10.44 4.53 -1.84
C GLN A 131 10.42 5.25 -3.19
N GLN A 132 9.40 6.05 -3.47
CA GLN A 132 9.31 6.84 -4.70
C GLN A 132 10.44 7.87 -4.81
N ILE A 133 10.72 8.61 -3.73
CA ILE A 133 11.83 9.56 -3.66
C ILE A 133 13.17 8.86 -3.87
N SER A 134 13.38 7.74 -3.19
CA SER A 134 14.62 6.96 -3.32
C SER A 134 14.80 6.42 -4.75
N SER A 135 13.71 5.96 -5.37
CA SER A 135 13.72 5.50 -6.76
C SER A 135 14.06 6.64 -7.72
N TYR A 136 13.40 7.80 -7.58
CA TYR A 136 13.69 8.97 -8.40
C TYR A 136 15.16 9.39 -8.32
N ILE A 137 15.68 9.56 -7.10
CA ILE A 137 17.09 9.98 -6.88
C ILE A 137 18.05 8.93 -7.45
N SER A 138 17.79 7.64 -7.26
CA SER A 138 18.60 6.57 -7.80
C SER A 138 18.62 6.57 -9.33
N THR A 139 17.47 6.81 -9.95
CA THR A 139 17.33 6.91 -11.42
C THR A 139 18.11 8.10 -11.96
N ILE A 140 17.95 9.29 -11.35
CA ILE A 140 18.73 10.49 -11.74
C ILE A 140 20.23 10.25 -11.60
N ARG A 141 20.69 9.64 -10.50
CA ARG A 141 22.11 9.29 -10.31
C ARG A 141 22.62 8.38 -11.42
N THR A 142 21.81 7.43 -11.84
CA THR A 142 22.16 6.50 -12.93
C THR A 142 22.33 7.23 -14.25
N TYR A 143 21.43 8.13 -14.61
CA TYR A 143 21.54 8.93 -15.82
C TYR A 143 22.75 9.88 -15.77
N VAL A 144 22.97 10.57 -14.67
CA VAL A 144 24.14 11.44 -14.49
C VAL A 144 25.44 10.64 -14.56
N ALA A 145 25.51 9.46 -13.93
CA ALA A 145 26.67 8.57 -14.03
C ALA A 145 26.90 8.03 -15.45
N ALA A 146 25.86 7.89 -16.25
CA ALA A 146 25.92 7.53 -17.67
C ALA A 146 26.35 8.70 -18.58
N GLY A 147 26.55 9.91 -18.04
CA GLY A 147 27.02 11.09 -18.76
C GLY A 147 25.92 11.98 -19.35
N PHE A 148 24.67 11.79 -18.96
CA PHE A 148 23.57 12.69 -19.35
C PHE A 148 23.71 14.03 -18.63
N SER A 149 23.29 15.13 -19.28
CA SER A 149 23.15 16.40 -18.66
C SER A 149 21.99 16.39 -17.64
N GLN A 150 21.91 17.40 -16.75
CA GLN A 150 20.85 17.50 -15.75
C GLN A 150 19.47 17.59 -16.41
N GLU A 151 19.34 18.34 -17.49
CA GLU A 151 18.11 18.51 -18.26
C GLU A 151 17.69 17.20 -18.93
N GLU A 152 18.63 16.49 -19.56
CA GLU A 152 18.36 15.21 -20.19
C GLU A 152 17.94 14.15 -19.19
N ALA A 153 18.58 14.10 -18.03
CA ALA A 153 18.23 13.19 -16.95
C ALA A 153 16.78 13.42 -16.45
N VAL A 154 16.39 14.68 -16.25
CA VAL A 154 15.00 15.03 -15.84
C VAL A 154 14.00 14.63 -16.93
N GLN A 155 14.31 14.88 -18.21
CA GLN A 155 13.41 14.50 -19.30
C GLN A 155 13.29 13.00 -19.46
N ALA A 156 14.38 12.25 -19.31
CA ALA A 156 14.36 10.79 -19.34
C ALA A 156 13.43 10.22 -18.25
N VAL A 157 13.55 10.70 -17.03
CA VAL A 157 12.68 10.26 -15.91
C VAL A 157 11.22 10.63 -16.17
N LYS A 158 10.93 11.83 -16.69
CA LYS A 158 9.55 12.22 -17.05
C LYS A 158 8.95 11.30 -18.11
N THR A 159 9.72 10.84 -19.06
CA THR A 159 9.28 9.90 -20.11
C THR A 159 8.98 8.53 -19.52
N GLU A 160 9.85 8.02 -18.63
CA GLU A 160 9.65 6.73 -17.95
C GLU A 160 8.41 6.71 -17.07
N VAL A 161 8.09 7.81 -16.40
CA VAL A 161 6.88 7.92 -15.56
C VAL A 161 5.60 7.86 -16.40
N HIS A 162 5.65 8.29 -17.66
CA HIS A 162 4.50 8.26 -18.58
C HIS A 162 4.39 6.95 -19.38
N GLU A 163 5.48 6.20 -19.53
CA GLU A 163 5.36 4.86 -20.07
C GLU A 163 4.75 3.95 -19.00
N PRO A 164 3.63 3.26 -19.30
CA PRO A 164 3.13 2.26 -18.37
C PRO A 164 4.27 1.25 -18.22
N VAL A 165 4.88 1.25 -17.03
CA VAL A 165 5.84 0.22 -16.62
C VAL A 165 5.25 -1.09 -17.12
N THR A 166 5.97 -1.72 -18.06
CA THR A 166 5.61 -3.04 -18.57
C THR A 166 5.11 -3.81 -17.38
N LYS A 167 3.81 -4.15 -17.36
CA LYS A 167 3.24 -4.92 -16.28
C LYS A 167 4.18 -6.09 -16.14
N VAL A 168 5.10 -6.01 -15.16
CA VAL A 168 5.71 -7.21 -14.68
C VAL A 168 4.49 -8.00 -14.29
N SER A 169 4.08 -8.91 -15.17
CA SER A 169 3.19 -9.95 -14.78
C SER A 169 3.99 -10.73 -13.74
N SER A 170 4.08 -10.11 -12.54
CA SER A 170 4.17 -10.96 -11.39
C SER A 170 3.10 -11.99 -11.68
N VAL A 171 3.47 -13.24 -11.68
CA VAL A 171 2.56 -14.32 -11.38
C VAL A 171 2.18 -14.05 -9.92
N SER A 172 1.60 -12.91 -9.67
CA SER A 172 0.73 -12.64 -8.56
C SER A 172 -0.34 -13.68 -8.76
N ALA A 173 -0.28 -14.70 -7.94
CA ALA A 173 -1.45 -15.52 -7.72
C ALA A 173 -2.60 -14.53 -7.79
N SER A 174 -3.37 -14.65 -8.87
CA SER A 174 -4.31 -13.66 -9.36
C SER A 174 -4.98 -12.96 -8.18
N SER A 175 -5.10 -11.64 -8.22
CA SER A 175 -5.85 -10.84 -7.23
C SER A 175 -7.20 -11.47 -6.87
N ASP A 176 -7.70 -12.33 -7.73
CA ASP A 176 -8.87 -13.18 -7.56
C ASP A 176 -8.74 -14.19 -6.41
N LEU A 177 -7.53 -14.58 -6.00
CA LEU A 177 -7.31 -15.53 -4.90
C LEU A 177 -7.21 -14.87 -3.51
N VAL A 178 -7.06 -13.54 -3.43
CA VAL A 178 -7.00 -12.83 -2.15
C VAL A 178 -8.27 -13.03 -1.32
N PRO A 179 -9.49 -12.95 -1.88
CA PRO A 179 -10.70 -13.32 -1.17
C PRO A 179 -10.69 -14.77 -0.70
N TYR A 180 -10.25 -15.70 -1.54
CA TYR A 180 -10.20 -17.13 -1.19
C TYR A 180 -9.22 -17.43 -0.06
N THR A 181 -8.02 -16.85 -0.06
CA THR A 181 -7.05 -17.01 1.03
C THR A 181 -7.57 -16.48 2.34
N TYR A 182 -8.31 -15.37 2.32
CA TYR A 182 -8.97 -14.82 3.50
C TYR A 182 -10.03 -15.80 4.04
N TYR A 183 -10.87 -16.35 3.18
CA TYR A 183 -11.89 -17.34 3.56
C TYR A 183 -11.27 -18.62 4.11
N PHE A 184 -10.28 -19.18 3.44
CA PHE A 184 -9.59 -20.38 3.92
C PHE A 184 -8.95 -20.20 5.29
N ARG A 185 -8.54 -18.98 5.63
CA ARG A 185 -8.02 -18.66 6.96
C ARG A 185 -9.10 -18.69 8.04
N TYR A 186 -10.35 -18.34 7.73
CA TYR A 186 -11.46 -18.26 8.69
C TYR A 186 -12.30 -19.56 8.75
N ILE A 187 -12.28 -20.41 7.73
CA ILE A 187 -12.99 -21.69 7.73
C ILE A 187 -12.72 -22.54 8.98
N PRO A 188 -11.46 -22.72 9.44
CA PRO A 188 -11.20 -23.49 10.64
C PRO A 188 -11.88 -22.94 11.90
N TYR A 189 -11.96 -21.61 12.03
CA TYR A 189 -12.62 -20.97 13.18
C TYR A 189 -14.13 -21.16 13.16
N LEU A 190 -14.76 -21.09 11.98
CA LEU A 190 -16.18 -21.35 11.83
C LEU A 190 -16.52 -22.81 12.15
N PHE A 191 -15.69 -23.76 11.70
CA PHE A 191 -15.83 -25.18 12.03
C PHE A 191 -15.67 -25.42 13.54
N LEU A 192 -14.67 -24.81 14.16
CA LEU A 192 -14.43 -24.92 15.60
C LEU A 192 -15.61 -24.36 16.41
N GLY A 193 -16.14 -23.19 16.00
CA GLY A 193 -17.33 -22.58 16.60
C GLY A 193 -18.56 -23.47 16.51
N ALA A 194 -18.82 -24.04 15.33
CA ALA A 194 -19.93 -24.97 15.10
C ALA A 194 -19.78 -26.27 15.96
N LEU A 195 -18.55 -26.78 16.08
CA LEU A 195 -18.26 -27.94 16.93
C LEU A 195 -18.48 -27.66 18.42
N CYS A 196 -18.02 -26.48 18.89
CA CYS A 196 -18.25 -26.06 20.28
C CYS A 196 -19.75 -25.89 20.58
N TYR A 197 -20.50 -25.31 19.65
CA TYR A 197 -21.94 -25.11 19.78
C TYR A 197 -22.71 -26.45 19.84
N LEU A 198 -22.38 -27.39 18.93
CA LEU A 198 -22.97 -28.74 18.95
C LEU A 198 -22.60 -29.52 20.21
N SER A 199 -21.39 -29.32 20.75
CA SER A 199 -20.97 -29.91 22.02
C SER A 199 -21.75 -29.34 23.21
N LEU A 200 -22.03 -28.03 23.22
CA LEU A 200 -22.81 -27.38 24.27
C LEU A 200 -24.26 -27.85 24.29
N ILE A 201 -24.90 -27.99 23.12
CA ILE A 201 -26.29 -28.50 23.04
C ILE A 201 -26.36 -29.93 23.56
N HIS A 202 -25.35 -30.76 23.33
CA HIS A 202 -25.34 -32.15 23.78
C HIS A 202 -25.09 -32.32 25.28
N ILE A 203 -24.50 -31.31 25.94
CA ILE A 203 -24.29 -31.29 27.40
C ILE A 203 -25.57 -30.82 28.12
N SER A 204 -26.47 -30.09 27.45
CA SER A 204 -27.70 -29.55 28.03
C SER A 204 -28.93 -30.47 27.92
N GLU A 205 -28.83 -31.59 27.19
CA GLU A 205 -29.80 -32.70 27.16
C GLU A 205 -29.34 -33.85 28.07
#